data_13c0e08764a02f1ac43e800272cfeb95
#
_entry.id   13c0e08764a02f1ac43e800272cfeb95
#
_cell.length_a   1.000
_cell.length_b   1.000
_cell.length_c   1.000
_cell.angle_alpha   90.00
_cell.angle_beta   90.00
_cell.angle_gamma   90.00
#
_symmetry.space_group_name_H-M   'P 1'
#
loop_
_entity.id
_entity.type
_entity.pdbx_description
1 polymer ?
#
loop_
_entity_poly.entity_id
_entity_poly.type
_entity_poly.pdbx_seq_one_letter_code
_entity_poly.pdbx_strand_id
1 'polypeptide(L)'
;MRNFEFVGECSDIDDIIVFRNDGTMLVTKVADKKFIGKGILHVGVWKKNDDRMIYHMIYQDGTKGRVLHEALRRHGITRDKEYDLTNGTAGSTVQYFTANPDGAAEVAVQIQAKAPRPNLRKTKFDVDFSKLAVKGRGSKGNLLTRYMVSKITQKRTGWKHLGCDAIQFDETVRHLNDTGHGRYLGRFAGEDRILAVLHRTALPI
;
A
#
# COMPACT_ATOMS: atom_id res chain seq x y z
N MET A 1 27.02 9.40 -13.93
CA MET A 1 25.69 10.04 -13.93
C MET A 1 25.03 9.77 -12.59
N ARG A 2 24.49 10.80 -11.92
CA ARG A 2 23.66 10.59 -10.72
C ARG A 2 22.28 10.21 -11.19
N ASN A 3 21.82 9.01 -10.87
CA ASN A 3 20.46 8.59 -11.15
C ASN A 3 19.55 9.23 -10.08
N PHE A 4 18.65 10.09 -10.52
CA PHE A 4 17.58 10.63 -9.70
C PHE A 4 16.31 9.87 -10.04
N GLU A 5 15.56 9.51 -9.03
CA GLU A 5 14.23 8.94 -9.18
C GLU A 5 13.21 9.99 -8.71
N PHE A 6 12.24 10.29 -9.56
CA PHE A 6 11.15 11.18 -9.22
C PHE A 6 10.14 10.41 -8.34
N VAL A 7 9.84 10.93 -7.16
CA VAL A 7 8.92 10.30 -6.19
C VAL A 7 7.53 10.91 -6.29
N GLY A 8 7.43 12.22 -6.42
CA GLY A 8 6.16 12.94 -6.49
C GLY A 8 6.33 14.43 -6.27
N GLU A 9 5.25 15.17 -6.49
CA GLU A 9 5.17 16.60 -6.19
C GLU A 9 4.79 16.80 -4.73
N CYS A 10 5.43 17.75 -4.07
CA CYS A 10 5.18 18.12 -2.69
C CYS A 10 5.42 19.61 -2.46
N SER A 11 4.83 20.15 -1.40
CA SER A 11 5.09 21.51 -0.93
C SER A 11 6.24 21.52 0.07
N ASP A 12 6.88 22.65 0.27
CA ASP A 12 7.92 22.90 1.28
C ASP A 12 7.43 22.73 2.74
N ILE A 13 6.11 22.77 2.94
CA ILE A 13 5.48 22.54 4.25
C ILE A 13 5.12 21.06 4.49
N ASP A 14 5.18 20.23 3.45
CA ASP A 14 4.85 18.82 3.55
C ASP A 14 5.91 18.02 4.34
N ASP A 15 5.47 16.90 4.85
CA ASP A 15 6.34 15.88 5.40
C ASP A 15 6.47 14.71 4.42
N ILE A 16 7.61 14.07 4.43
CA ILE A 16 7.85 12.83 3.70
C ILE A 16 7.97 11.66 4.67
N ILE A 17 7.41 10.52 4.28
CA ILE A 17 7.58 9.25 4.97
C ILE A 17 8.54 8.36 4.19
N VAL A 18 9.43 7.71 4.89
CA VAL A 18 10.45 6.83 4.33
C VAL A 18 10.37 5.49 5.02
N PHE A 19 10.36 4.41 4.24
CA PHE A 19 10.48 3.05 4.72
C PHE A 19 11.78 2.44 4.19
N ARG A 20 12.49 1.72 5.04
CA ARG A 20 13.78 1.09 4.71
C ARG A 20 13.67 -0.43 4.75
N ASN A 21 14.62 -1.10 4.10
CA ASN A 21 14.68 -2.55 4.02
C ASN A 21 14.98 -3.26 5.35
N ASP A 22 15.54 -2.54 6.33
CA ASP A 22 15.75 -3.03 7.69
C ASP A 22 14.47 -3.00 8.55
N GLY A 23 13.36 -2.51 7.99
CA GLY A 23 12.08 -2.36 8.68
C GLY A 23 11.97 -1.09 9.48
N THR A 24 12.89 -0.15 9.32
CA THR A 24 12.78 1.17 9.95
C THR A 24 11.94 2.13 9.11
N MET A 25 11.28 3.05 9.79
CA MET A 25 10.46 4.10 9.21
C MET A 25 10.84 5.45 9.81
N LEU A 26 10.84 6.48 8.98
CA LEU A 26 11.11 7.85 9.37
C LEU A 26 10.11 8.80 8.71
N VAL A 27 9.61 9.78 9.45
CA VAL A 27 8.88 10.94 8.88
C VAL A 27 9.72 12.19 9.11
N THR A 28 9.91 12.97 8.06
CA THR A 28 10.74 14.17 8.12
C THR A 28 10.21 15.25 7.19
N LYS A 29 10.58 16.51 7.46
CA LYS A 29 10.27 17.64 6.59
C LYS A 29 10.98 17.52 5.24
N VAL A 30 10.33 18.02 4.20
CA VAL A 30 10.96 18.26 2.90
C VAL A 30 12.12 19.25 3.07
N ALA A 31 13.25 18.96 2.45
CA ALA A 31 14.42 19.82 2.40
C ALA A 31 15.19 19.57 1.11
N ASP A 32 15.95 20.56 0.63
CA ASP A 32 16.72 20.48 -0.61
C ASP A 32 17.68 19.28 -0.65
N LYS A 33 18.29 18.96 0.49
CA LYS A 33 19.14 17.78 0.66
C LYS A 33 19.01 17.25 2.07
N LYS A 34 18.50 16.04 2.22
CA LYS A 34 18.47 15.34 3.50
C LYS A 34 18.90 13.90 3.34
N PHE A 35 19.83 13.47 4.15
CA PHE A 35 20.20 12.06 4.20
C PHE A 35 19.16 11.28 5.03
N ILE A 36 18.49 10.34 4.40
CA ILE A 36 17.40 9.53 4.97
C ILE A 36 17.80 8.06 5.17
N GLY A 37 19.08 7.75 5.08
CA GLY A 37 19.62 6.40 5.26
C GLY A 37 19.84 5.66 3.95
N LYS A 38 20.14 4.36 4.08
CA LYS A 38 20.36 3.43 2.97
C LYS A 38 19.24 2.40 2.90
N GLY A 39 19.13 1.71 1.76
CA GLY A 39 18.17 0.63 1.60
C GLY A 39 16.71 1.10 1.61
N ILE A 40 16.44 2.20 0.94
CA ILE A 40 15.11 2.79 0.85
C ILE A 40 14.20 1.87 0.02
N LEU A 41 13.03 1.52 0.56
CA LEU A 41 11.99 0.75 -0.11
C LEU A 41 10.90 1.64 -0.68
N HIS A 42 10.54 2.69 0.07
CA HIS A 42 9.48 3.60 -0.31
C HIS A 42 9.72 4.99 0.28
N VAL A 43 9.43 5.99 -0.53
CA VAL A 43 9.35 7.39 -0.12
C VAL A 43 8.03 7.93 -0.66
N GLY A 44 7.34 8.72 0.13
CA GLY A 44 6.09 9.36 -0.29
C GLY A 44 5.77 10.58 0.55
N VAL A 45 4.83 11.40 0.08
CA VAL A 45 4.30 12.52 0.86
C VAL A 45 3.45 11.96 1.99
N TRP A 46 3.74 12.40 3.22
CA TRP A 46 2.99 11.98 4.40
C TRP A 46 1.98 13.04 4.82
N LYS A 47 0.72 12.64 4.87
CA LYS A 47 -0.36 13.47 5.37
C LYS A 47 -0.72 13.04 6.78
N LYS A 48 -0.69 13.99 7.71
CA LYS A 48 -1.08 13.74 9.09
C LYS A 48 -2.55 13.32 9.15
N ASN A 49 -2.83 12.22 9.88
CA ASN A 49 -4.18 11.67 10.05
C ASN A 49 -4.86 11.22 8.74
N ASP A 50 -4.10 10.81 7.75
CA ASP A 50 -4.67 10.16 6.57
C ASP A 50 -5.08 8.72 6.91
N ASP A 51 -6.39 8.51 7.04
CA ASP A 51 -7.00 7.21 7.36
C ASP A 51 -7.04 6.26 6.17
N ARG A 52 -6.84 6.76 4.95
CA ARG A 52 -6.92 5.97 3.73
C ARG A 52 -5.62 5.29 3.37
N MET A 53 -4.48 5.88 3.77
CA MET A 53 -3.16 5.32 3.46
C MET A 53 -2.89 4.09 4.31
N ILE A 54 -2.78 2.94 3.66
CA ILE A 54 -2.45 1.65 4.30
C ILE A 54 -1.19 1.09 3.67
N TYR A 55 -0.27 0.65 4.51
CA TYR A 55 0.97 0.01 4.10
C TYR A 55 0.90 -1.49 4.38
N HIS A 56 1.24 -2.29 3.38
CA HIS A 56 1.39 -3.73 3.55
C HIS A 56 2.85 -4.10 3.58
N MET A 57 3.23 -4.92 4.53
CA MET A 57 4.61 -5.35 4.71
C MET A 57 4.70 -6.84 4.99
N ILE A 58 5.69 -7.49 4.38
CA ILE A 58 6.14 -8.84 4.75
C ILE A 58 7.61 -8.73 5.10
N TYR A 59 7.97 -9.17 6.28
CA TYR A 59 9.36 -9.11 6.73
C TYR A 59 9.80 -10.42 7.39
N GLN A 60 11.08 -10.68 7.31
CA GLN A 60 11.73 -11.76 8.02
C GLN A 60 12.33 -11.23 9.32
N ASP A 61 12.01 -11.88 10.43
CA ASP A 61 12.46 -11.52 11.76
C ASP A 61 13.84 -12.15 12.03
N GLY A 62 14.88 -11.34 11.91
CA GLY A 62 16.27 -11.80 11.95
C GLY A 62 16.72 -12.60 10.72
N THR A 63 17.97 -13.02 10.69
CA THR A 63 18.59 -13.65 9.50
C THR A 63 18.05 -15.04 9.16
N LYS A 64 17.51 -15.76 10.12
CA LYS A 64 16.95 -17.12 9.95
C LYS A 64 15.59 -17.28 10.64
N GLY A 65 14.97 -16.16 11.01
CA GLY A 65 13.75 -16.14 11.78
C GLY A 65 12.49 -16.37 10.97
N ARG A 66 11.39 -16.21 11.65
CA ARG A 66 10.04 -16.36 11.08
C ARG A 66 9.75 -15.23 10.11
N VAL A 67 8.88 -15.49 9.16
CA VAL A 67 8.37 -14.44 8.27
C VAL A 67 7.00 -14.00 8.78
N LEU A 68 6.85 -12.70 8.95
CA LEU A 68 5.64 -12.07 9.45
C LEU A 68 5.05 -11.14 8.36
N HIS A 69 3.77 -10.87 8.46
CA HIS A 69 3.07 -9.94 7.57
C HIS A 69 2.15 -9.03 8.37
N GLU A 70 1.98 -7.81 7.89
CA GLU A 70 1.10 -6.84 8.53
C GLU A 70 0.52 -5.83 7.54
N ALA A 71 -0.65 -5.28 7.90
CA ALA A 71 -1.26 -4.12 7.29
C ALA A 71 -1.22 -2.97 8.31
N LEU A 72 -0.61 -1.86 7.93
CA LEU A 72 -0.24 -0.80 8.85
C LEU A 72 -0.89 0.52 8.45
N ARG A 73 -1.40 1.23 9.46
CA ARG A 73 -1.80 2.62 9.34
C ARG A 73 -0.91 3.46 10.25
N ARG A 74 -0.48 4.63 9.78
CA ARG A 74 0.50 5.45 10.49
C ARG A 74 -0.11 6.77 10.96
N HIS A 75 -0.54 6.78 12.22
CA HIS A 75 -0.99 7.97 12.94
C HIS A 75 -0.03 8.32 14.08
N GLY A 76 -0.03 9.56 14.49
CA GLY A 76 0.68 10.01 15.69
C GLY A 76 2.21 9.82 15.58
N ILE A 77 2.78 10.07 14.43
CA ILE A 77 4.22 9.98 14.17
C ILE A 77 4.89 11.28 14.57
N THR A 78 6.00 11.17 15.28
CA THR A 78 6.87 12.30 15.62
C THR A 78 7.90 12.47 14.50
N ARG A 79 8.07 13.70 14.02
CA ARG A 79 9.09 14.03 13.00
C ARG A 79 10.50 13.71 13.50
N ASP A 80 11.35 13.32 12.59
CA ASP A 80 12.78 13.05 12.79
C ASP A 80 13.07 11.95 13.84
N LYS A 81 12.06 11.14 14.16
CA LYS A 81 12.18 9.96 15.01
C LYS A 81 12.10 8.69 14.13
N GLU A 82 13.06 7.81 14.33
CA GLU A 82 13.02 6.49 13.69
C GLU A 82 12.11 5.54 14.48
N TYR A 83 11.34 4.76 13.75
CA TYR A 83 10.45 3.74 14.29
C TYR A 83 10.80 2.38 13.68
N ASP A 84 11.03 1.40 14.52
CA ASP A 84 11.18 0.02 14.09
C ASP A 84 9.81 -0.64 13.98
N LEU A 85 9.50 -1.15 12.80
CA LEU A 85 8.25 -1.84 12.47
C LEU A 85 8.36 -3.34 12.65
N THR A 86 9.57 -3.86 12.89
CA THR A 86 9.84 -5.27 13.13
C THR A 86 9.80 -5.61 14.62
N ASN A 87 10.16 -6.84 14.96
CA ASN A 87 10.31 -7.25 16.37
C ASN A 87 11.59 -6.68 17.04
N GLY A 88 12.41 -5.91 16.31
CA GLY A 88 13.69 -5.42 16.81
C GLY A 88 14.80 -6.45 16.79
N THR A 89 14.59 -7.60 16.14
CA THR A 89 15.61 -8.64 16.03
C THR A 89 16.67 -8.17 15.02
N ALA A 90 17.93 -8.22 15.41
CA ALA A 90 19.04 -7.84 14.54
C ALA A 90 19.05 -8.68 13.25
N GLY A 91 19.21 -8.03 12.10
CA GLY A 91 19.20 -8.68 10.80
C GLY A 91 17.81 -8.94 10.23
N SER A 92 16.76 -8.32 10.79
CA SER A 92 15.43 -8.31 10.20
C SER A 92 15.46 -7.60 8.85
N THR A 93 14.70 -8.11 7.90
CA THR A 93 14.66 -7.58 6.52
C THR A 93 13.24 -7.59 5.97
N VAL A 94 12.84 -6.49 5.35
CA VAL A 94 11.59 -6.40 4.62
C VAL A 94 11.76 -7.04 3.25
N GLN A 95 10.89 -8.00 2.95
CA GLN A 95 10.91 -8.77 1.71
C GLN A 95 9.85 -8.30 0.70
N TYR A 96 8.82 -7.63 1.20
CA TYR A 96 7.74 -7.08 0.38
C TYR A 96 7.14 -5.86 1.07
N PHE A 97 6.87 -4.83 0.28
CA PHE A 97 6.26 -3.59 0.76
C PHE A 97 5.36 -3.00 -0.32
N THR A 98 4.18 -2.50 0.06
CA THR A 98 3.32 -1.68 -0.80
C THR A 98 2.66 -0.57 0.01
N ALA A 99 2.49 0.59 -0.64
CA ALA A 99 1.73 1.71 -0.13
C ALA A 99 0.41 1.81 -0.92
N ASN A 100 -0.70 1.89 -0.22
CA ASN A 100 -2.04 1.86 -0.81
C ASN A 100 -2.82 3.11 -0.37
N PRO A 101 -2.93 4.13 -1.25
CA PRO A 101 -3.51 5.43 -0.88
C PRO A 101 -5.03 5.40 -0.68
N ASP A 102 -5.73 4.41 -1.23
CA ASP A 102 -7.20 4.33 -1.23
C ASP A 102 -7.75 3.30 -0.24
N GLY A 103 -6.98 2.97 0.77
CA GLY A 103 -7.37 2.00 1.78
C GLY A 103 -6.75 0.63 1.57
N ALA A 104 -7.27 -0.37 2.27
CA ALA A 104 -6.82 -1.75 2.16
C ALA A 104 -7.18 -2.30 0.78
N ALA A 105 -6.36 -1.98 -0.22
CA ALA A 105 -6.43 -2.71 -1.47
C ALA A 105 -6.27 -4.20 -1.16
N GLU A 106 -7.10 -5.03 -1.77
CA GLU A 106 -6.97 -6.49 -1.73
C GLU A 106 -5.70 -6.90 -2.46
N VAL A 107 -4.55 -6.68 -1.83
CA VAL A 107 -3.28 -7.09 -2.41
C VAL A 107 -3.04 -8.53 -2.05
N ALA A 108 -3.31 -9.42 -3.00
CA ALA A 108 -2.93 -10.80 -2.88
C ALA A 108 -1.52 -11.00 -3.42
N VAL A 109 -0.68 -11.64 -2.65
CA VAL A 109 0.67 -12.03 -3.06
C VAL A 109 0.83 -13.53 -2.98
N GLN A 110 1.52 -14.09 -3.96
CA GLN A 110 1.92 -15.48 -3.92
C GLN A 110 3.31 -15.58 -3.33
N ILE A 111 3.44 -16.41 -2.30
CA ILE A 111 4.69 -16.67 -1.62
C ILE A 111 5.18 -18.06 -1.95
N GLN A 112 6.47 -18.14 -2.26
CA GLN A 112 7.17 -19.41 -2.39
C GLN A 112 8.17 -19.54 -1.24
N ALA A 113 7.87 -20.44 -0.29
CA ALA A 113 8.77 -20.76 0.79
C ALA A 113 9.88 -21.71 0.33
N LYS A 114 11.07 -21.59 0.92
CA LYS A 114 12.13 -22.60 0.80
C LYS A 114 11.74 -23.84 1.61
N ALA A 115 11.61 -24.96 0.93
CA ALA A 115 11.33 -26.23 1.61
C ALA A 115 12.58 -26.67 2.39
N PRO A 116 12.50 -26.86 3.71
CA PRO A 116 13.61 -27.39 4.49
C PRO A 116 13.82 -28.90 4.27
N ARG A 117 12.88 -29.58 3.61
CA ARG A 117 12.91 -31.01 3.29
C ARG A 117 12.29 -31.26 1.92
N PRO A 118 12.80 -32.25 1.14
CA PRO A 118 12.32 -32.52 -0.21
C PRO A 118 10.83 -32.93 -0.30
N ASN A 119 10.23 -33.36 0.81
CA ASN A 119 8.85 -33.84 0.86
C ASN A 119 7.81 -32.80 1.31
N LEU A 120 8.16 -31.53 1.41
CA LEU A 120 7.19 -30.51 1.80
C LEU A 120 6.24 -30.20 0.62
N ARG A 121 5.01 -30.71 0.69
CA ARG A 121 4.03 -30.67 -0.41
C ARG A 121 3.50 -29.26 -0.76
N LYS A 122 3.55 -28.31 0.18
CA LYS A 122 3.04 -26.95 -0.06
C LYS A 122 4.13 -25.91 0.18
N THR A 123 4.85 -25.60 -0.89
CA THR A 123 5.85 -24.52 -0.89
C THR A 123 5.28 -23.20 -1.39
N LYS A 124 4.13 -23.23 -2.06
CA LYS A 124 3.46 -22.02 -2.59
C LYS A 124 2.13 -21.82 -1.91
N PHE A 125 1.87 -20.61 -1.47
CA PHE A 125 0.59 -20.20 -0.90
C PHE A 125 0.32 -18.72 -1.18
N ASP A 126 -0.94 -18.35 -1.15
CA ASP A 126 -1.40 -17.00 -1.40
C ASP A 126 -1.65 -16.28 -0.08
N VAL A 127 -1.30 -15.00 -0.03
CA VAL A 127 -1.58 -14.10 1.08
C VAL A 127 -2.49 -13.00 0.57
N ASP A 128 -3.59 -12.82 1.25
CA ASP A 128 -4.59 -11.81 0.98
C ASP A 128 -4.57 -10.80 2.14
N PHE A 129 -4.13 -9.59 1.85
CA PHE A 129 -4.02 -8.54 2.86
C PHE A 129 -5.37 -7.98 3.28
N SER A 130 -6.46 -8.19 2.50
CA SER A 130 -7.80 -7.74 2.88
C SER A 130 -8.31 -8.44 4.14
N LYS A 131 -7.81 -9.65 4.40
CA LYS A 131 -8.14 -10.45 5.58
C LYS A 131 -7.36 -10.07 6.82
N LEU A 132 -6.41 -9.16 6.69
CA LEU A 132 -5.61 -8.68 7.82
C LEU A 132 -6.27 -7.46 8.46
N ALA A 133 -6.39 -7.51 9.77
CA ALA A 133 -6.76 -6.31 10.52
C ALA A 133 -5.67 -5.24 10.35
N VAL A 134 -6.09 -4.04 9.93
CA VAL A 134 -5.20 -2.88 9.87
C VAL A 134 -4.84 -2.46 11.28
N LYS A 135 -3.56 -2.43 11.57
CA LYS A 135 -3.03 -2.17 12.90
C LYS A 135 -2.29 -0.82 12.94
N GLY A 136 -2.29 -0.22 14.11
CA GLY A 136 -1.57 1.01 14.39
C GLY A 136 -0.10 0.80 14.76
N ARG A 137 0.52 1.85 15.26
CA ARG A 137 1.89 1.85 15.78
C ARG A 137 2.03 0.84 16.93
N GLY A 138 3.05 0.00 16.88
CA GLY A 138 3.35 -1.00 17.92
C GLY A 138 2.85 -2.41 17.61
N SER A 139 2.15 -2.61 16.52
CA SER A 139 1.90 -3.96 16.00
C SER A 139 3.20 -4.56 15.47
N LYS A 140 3.38 -5.84 15.70
CA LYS A 140 4.59 -6.59 15.32
C LYS A 140 4.31 -7.64 14.24
N GLY A 141 3.23 -7.48 13.50
CA GLY A 141 2.82 -8.41 12.46
C GLY A 141 2.23 -9.72 12.97
N ASN A 142 1.66 -10.49 12.05
CA ASN A 142 1.15 -11.83 12.26
C ASN A 142 2.11 -12.84 11.65
N LEU A 143 2.25 -14.00 12.27
CA LEU A 143 3.06 -15.08 11.72
C LEU A 143 2.52 -15.54 10.37
N LEU A 144 3.32 -15.43 9.33
CA LEU A 144 3.01 -15.89 7.99
C LEU A 144 3.52 -17.32 7.76
N THR A 145 4.80 -17.53 8.00
CA THR A 145 5.44 -18.83 7.87
C THR A 145 6.69 -18.93 8.75
N ARG A 146 7.01 -20.15 9.15
CA ARG A 146 8.26 -20.47 9.86
C ARG A 146 9.43 -20.72 8.93
N TYR A 147 9.18 -20.78 7.63
CA TYR A 147 10.18 -21.09 6.62
C TYR A 147 10.66 -19.81 5.94
N MET A 148 11.90 -19.81 5.50
CA MET A 148 12.44 -18.73 4.69
C MET A 148 11.67 -18.65 3.38
N VAL A 149 11.40 -17.42 2.96
CA VAL A 149 10.75 -17.14 1.67
C VAL A 149 11.81 -16.97 0.60
N SER A 150 11.63 -17.62 -0.54
CA SER A 150 12.54 -17.54 -1.68
C SER A 150 12.07 -16.53 -2.72
N LYS A 151 10.75 -16.37 -2.87
CA LYS A 151 10.15 -15.46 -3.85
C LYS A 151 8.78 -14.98 -3.37
N ILE A 152 8.52 -13.72 -3.58
CA ILE A 152 7.20 -13.09 -3.42
C ILE A 152 6.81 -12.53 -4.78
N THR A 153 5.62 -12.86 -5.25
CA THR A 153 5.10 -12.36 -6.52
C THR A 153 3.73 -11.76 -6.24
N GLN A 154 3.58 -10.47 -6.51
CA GLN A 154 2.29 -9.82 -6.43
C GLN A 154 1.39 -10.45 -7.51
N LYS A 155 0.29 -11.04 -7.08
CA LYS A 155 -0.77 -11.37 -8.01
C LYS A 155 -1.39 -10.05 -8.46
N ARG A 156 -1.64 -9.91 -9.74
CA ARG A 156 -2.61 -8.91 -10.19
C ARG A 156 -3.92 -9.34 -9.55
N THR A 157 -4.24 -8.75 -8.41
CA THR A 157 -5.59 -8.78 -7.94
C THR A 157 -6.41 -8.20 -9.07
N GLY A 158 -7.47 -8.86 -9.39
CA GLY A 158 -8.49 -8.29 -10.24
C GLY A 158 -9.23 -7.13 -9.56
N TRP A 159 -8.50 -6.22 -8.88
CA TRP A 159 -8.88 -4.85 -8.94
C TRP A 159 -8.91 -4.60 -10.45
N LYS A 160 -10.05 -4.64 -10.97
CA LYS A 160 -10.40 -3.65 -11.93
C LYS A 160 -10.02 -2.33 -11.25
N HIS A 161 -8.72 -1.93 -11.34
CA HIS A 161 -8.52 -0.53 -11.51
C HIS A 161 -9.65 -0.19 -12.47
N LEU A 162 -10.46 0.73 -12.12
CA LEU A 162 -11.21 1.49 -13.10
C LEU A 162 -10.18 2.12 -14.03
N GLY A 163 -9.29 1.25 -14.53
CA GLY A 163 -8.24 1.53 -15.46
C GLY A 163 -8.91 1.77 -16.78
N CYS A 164 -9.37 2.98 -16.99
CA CYS A 164 -10.08 3.37 -18.19
C CYS A 164 -11.35 2.53 -18.42
N ASP A 165 -12.09 2.19 -17.39
CA ASP A 165 -13.40 1.58 -17.55
C ASP A 165 -14.36 2.61 -18.16
N ALA A 166 -15.11 2.14 -19.13
CA ALA A 166 -16.17 2.94 -19.72
C ALA A 166 -17.25 3.15 -18.67
N ILE A 167 -17.41 4.37 -18.21
CA ILE A 167 -18.43 4.72 -17.23
C ILE A 167 -19.70 5.19 -17.96
N GLN A 168 -20.81 4.64 -17.57
CA GLN A 168 -22.14 5.00 -18.01
C GLN A 168 -22.93 5.62 -16.86
N PHE A 169 -23.85 6.50 -17.20
CA PHE A 169 -24.80 7.09 -16.28
C PHE A 169 -26.21 6.60 -16.64
N ASP A 170 -26.82 5.86 -15.74
CA ASP A 170 -28.21 5.48 -15.85
C ASP A 170 -29.10 6.61 -15.32
N GLU A 171 -29.82 7.26 -16.23
CA GLU A 171 -30.69 8.39 -15.92
C GLU A 171 -31.94 7.98 -15.11
N THR A 172 -32.36 6.72 -15.22
CA THR A 172 -33.55 6.20 -14.55
C THR A 172 -33.32 6.00 -13.06
N VAL A 173 -32.21 5.32 -12.73
CA VAL A 173 -31.85 5.05 -11.34
C VAL A 173 -30.82 6.06 -10.79
N ARG A 174 -30.35 6.97 -11.62
CA ARG A 174 -29.35 8.01 -11.31
C ARG A 174 -28.04 7.46 -10.73
N HIS A 175 -27.61 6.33 -11.25
CA HIS A 175 -26.35 5.69 -10.85
C HIS A 175 -25.31 5.71 -11.96
N LEU A 176 -24.05 5.86 -11.54
CA LEU A 176 -22.89 5.57 -12.39
C LEU A 176 -22.61 4.07 -12.36
N ASN A 177 -22.35 3.46 -13.51
CA ASN A 177 -22.04 2.05 -13.62
C ASN A 177 -21.02 1.77 -14.71
N ASP A 178 -20.43 0.59 -14.67
CA ASP A 178 -19.48 0.03 -15.64
C ASP A 178 -20.10 -1.13 -16.43
N THR A 179 -21.40 -1.36 -16.26
CA THR A 179 -22.12 -2.52 -16.81
C THR A 179 -22.68 -2.31 -18.19
N GLY A 180 -22.50 -1.12 -18.77
CA GLY A 180 -22.97 -0.78 -20.11
C GLY A 180 -24.40 -0.24 -20.19
N HIS A 181 -25.06 0.00 -19.04
CA HIS A 181 -26.42 0.55 -19.02
C HIS A 181 -26.40 2.08 -18.88
N GLY A 182 -27.13 2.76 -19.78
CA GLY A 182 -27.30 4.20 -19.75
C GLY A 182 -26.38 4.96 -20.71
N ARG A 183 -26.26 6.26 -20.47
CA ARG A 183 -25.48 7.14 -21.33
C ARG A 183 -23.98 7.01 -21.06
N TYR A 184 -23.21 6.74 -22.10
CA TYR A 184 -21.75 6.68 -22.01
C TYR A 184 -21.16 8.07 -21.67
N LEU A 185 -20.35 8.14 -20.62
CA LEU A 185 -19.71 9.37 -20.17
C LEU A 185 -18.24 9.46 -20.61
N GLY A 186 -17.57 8.35 -20.78
CA GLY A 186 -16.16 8.32 -21.13
C GLY A 186 -15.40 7.18 -20.45
N ARG A 187 -14.10 7.15 -20.68
CA ARG A 187 -13.16 6.29 -19.97
C ARG A 187 -12.43 7.11 -18.92
N PHE A 188 -12.41 6.62 -17.71
CA PHE A 188 -11.81 7.29 -16.56
C PHE A 188 -10.71 6.41 -15.96
N ALA A 189 -9.58 7.01 -15.59
CA ALA A 189 -8.53 6.37 -14.82
C ALA A 189 -8.89 6.43 -13.31
N GLY A 190 -8.24 5.60 -12.50
CA GLY A 190 -8.51 5.52 -11.05
C GLY A 190 -8.28 6.83 -10.27
N GLU A 191 -7.52 7.76 -10.84
CA GLU A 191 -7.23 9.09 -10.27
C GLU A 191 -8.18 10.18 -10.75
N ASP A 192 -8.99 9.91 -11.78
CA ASP A 192 -9.96 10.87 -12.31
C ASP A 192 -11.11 11.08 -11.31
N ARG A 193 -11.61 12.31 -11.30
CA ARG A 193 -12.76 12.69 -10.48
C ARG A 193 -13.90 13.13 -11.38
N ILE A 194 -15.10 12.65 -11.09
CA ILE A 194 -16.29 13.03 -11.80
C ILE A 194 -17.00 14.13 -11.00
N LEU A 195 -17.16 15.31 -11.62
CA LEU A 195 -17.96 16.39 -11.06
C LEU A 195 -19.41 16.23 -11.55
N ALA A 196 -20.32 15.92 -10.65
CA ALA A 196 -21.75 15.90 -10.93
C ALA A 196 -22.37 17.27 -10.59
N VAL A 197 -22.87 17.97 -11.60
CA VAL A 197 -23.62 19.22 -11.41
C VAL A 197 -25.11 18.90 -11.50
N LEU A 198 -25.82 19.07 -10.39
CA LEU A 198 -27.27 18.86 -10.32
C LEU A 198 -28.00 20.15 -10.67
N HIS A 199 -28.73 20.14 -11.77
CA HIS A 199 -29.65 21.22 -12.11
C HIS A 199 -31.00 20.98 -11.43
N ARG A 200 -31.37 21.85 -10.51
CA ARG A 200 -32.68 21.81 -9.87
C ARG A 200 -33.67 22.47 -10.83
N THR A 201 -34.39 21.70 -11.60
CA THR A 201 -35.60 22.21 -12.29
C THR A 201 -36.63 22.57 -11.22
N ALA A 202 -36.93 23.87 -11.10
CA ALA A 202 -38.11 24.27 -10.33
C ALA A 202 -39.34 23.64 -11.00
N LEU A 203 -40.09 22.88 -10.26
CA LEU A 203 -41.40 22.44 -10.71
C LEU A 203 -42.26 23.71 -10.96
N PRO A 204 -42.94 23.83 -12.11
CA PRO A 204 -43.91 24.87 -12.27
C PRO A 204 -45.04 24.63 -11.27
N ILE A 205 -45.39 25.70 -10.57
CA ILE A 205 -46.55 25.78 -9.66
C ILE A 205 -47.81 25.68 -10.49
#